data_10c823712aa4f5c902bc431c123f08b4
#
_entry.id   10c823712aa4f5c902bc431c123f08b4
#
_cell.length_a   1.000
_cell.length_b   1.000
_cell.length_c   1.000
_cell.angle_alpha   90.00
_cell.angle_beta   90.00
_cell.angle_gamma   90.00
#
_symmetry.space_group_name_H-M   'P 1'
#
loop_
_entity.id
_entity.type
_entity.pdbx_description
1 polymer ?
#
loop_
_entity_poly.entity_id
_entity_poly.type
_entity_poly.pdbx_seq_one_letter_code
_entity_poly.pdbx_strand_id
1 'polypeptide(L)'
;MDDLTVLEQIFLEHLNYGVENAVTSKLLAHKFKIDRRRVTKVVSDMCRKGVPIVATRTGRHKGYFLASNKHELHEYIKPLEAECYEAMKRINKLKALTSDDYKKVELTRKGVFNNDQ
;
A
#
# COMPACT_ATOMS: atom_id res chain seq x y z
N MET A 1 16.43 -5.79 -14.17
CA MET A 1 16.07 -4.43 -13.80
C MET A 1 16.16 -3.54 -15.02
N ASP A 2 15.05 -2.95 -15.40
CA ASP A 2 14.97 -2.21 -16.65
C ASP A 2 15.13 -0.73 -16.44
N ASP A 3 15.58 -0.09 -17.44
CA ASP A 3 15.60 1.35 -17.70
C ASP A 3 15.18 2.29 -16.57
N LEU A 4 15.96 2.32 -15.51
CA LEU A 4 15.71 3.30 -14.46
C LEU A 4 16.05 4.69 -14.99
N THR A 5 15.21 5.66 -14.66
CA THR A 5 15.52 7.06 -14.96
C THR A 5 16.64 7.52 -14.03
N VAL A 6 17.22 8.69 -14.34
CA VAL A 6 18.26 9.26 -13.50
C VAL A 6 17.74 9.46 -12.07
N LEU A 7 16.53 9.99 -11.94
CA LEU A 7 15.92 10.20 -10.63
C LEU A 7 15.74 8.88 -9.87
N GLU A 8 15.28 7.83 -10.56
CA GLU A 8 15.12 6.52 -9.95
C GLU A 8 16.45 5.94 -9.50
N GLN A 9 17.49 6.10 -10.29
CA GLN A 9 18.82 5.64 -9.91
C GLN A 9 19.30 6.35 -8.64
N ILE A 10 19.05 7.65 -8.54
CA ILE A 10 19.43 8.42 -7.36
C ILE A 10 18.62 7.97 -6.15
N PHE A 11 17.31 7.71 -6.33
CA PHE A 11 16.48 7.16 -5.27
C PHE A 11 17.05 5.84 -4.76
N LEU A 12 17.43 4.97 -5.70
CA LEU A 12 17.97 3.66 -5.35
C LEU A 12 19.21 3.78 -4.46
N GLU A 13 20.05 4.75 -4.73
CA GLU A 13 21.25 4.99 -3.92
C GLU A 13 20.94 5.43 -2.50
N HIS A 14 19.72 5.95 -2.28
CA HIS A 14 19.30 6.43 -0.97
C HIS A 14 18.44 5.42 -0.20
N LEU A 15 18.17 4.26 -0.80
CA LEU A 15 17.45 3.20 -0.13
C LEU A 15 18.44 2.20 0.47
N ASN A 16 18.10 1.68 1.63
CA ASN A 16 18.97 0.77 2.36
C ASN A 16 18.31 -0.61 2.47
N TYR A 17 19.12 -1.62 2.72
CA TYR A 17 18.62 -2.96 2.94
C TYR A 17 18.13 -3.13 4.37
N GLY A 18 17.04 -3.88 4.51
CA GLY A 18 16.52 -4.25 5.81
C GLY A 18 15.54 -3.23 6.39
N VAL A 19 14.56 -3.75 7.13
CA VAL A 19 13.49 -2.92 7.69
C VAL A 19 14.01 -1.91 8.71
N GLU A 20 15.07 -2.24 9.42
CA GLU A 20 15.66 -1.37 10.45
C GLU A 20 16.28 -0.11 9.82
N ASN A 21 16.50 -0.13 8.53
CA ASN A 21 17.09 0.98 7.80
C ASN A 21 16.09 1.66 6.87
N ALA A 22 14.80 1.46 7.12
CA ALA A 22 13.74 2.04 6.28
C ALA A 22 13.79 3.57 6.31
N VAL A 23 13.52 4.17 5.14
CA VAL A 23 13.54 5.63 4.96
C VAL A 23 12.11 6.09 4.68
N THR A 24 11.63 7.08 5.42
CA THR A 24 10.25 7.54 5.25
C THR A 24 10.07 8.34 3.97
N SER A 25 8.82 8.35 3.47
CA SER A 25 8.49 9.17 2.31
C SER A 25 8.69 10.65 2.61
N LYS A 26 8.46 11.05 3.86
CA LYS A 26 8.67 12.44 4.29
C LYS A 26 10.13 12.83 4.15
N LEU A 27 11.04 11.96 4.59
CA LEU A 27 12.47 12.23 4.50
C LEU A 27 12.93 12.29 3.04
N LEU A 28 12.46 11.37 2.21
CA LEU A 28 12.80 11.37 0.79
C LEU A 28 12.25 12.62 0.09
N ALA A 29 11.02 12.99 0.41
CA ALA A 29 10.41 14.21 -0.15
C ALA A 29 11.23 15.44 0.19
N HIS A 30 11.66 15.55 1.44
CA HIS A 30 12.46 16.66 1.89
C HIS A 30 13.83 16.66 1.19
N LYS A 31 14.45 15.51 1.11
CA LYS A 31 15.80 15.36 0.54
C LYS A 31 15.84 15.72 -0.93
N PHE A 32 14.82 15.33 -1.68
CA PHE A 32 14.76 15.58 -3.12
C PHE A 32 13.93 16.79 -3.50
N LYS A 33 13.39 17.50 -2.51
CA LYS A 33 12.58 18.70 -2.71
C LYS A 33 11.39 18.45 -3.64
N ILE A 34 10.70 17.34 -3.40
CA ILE A 34 9.49 16.97 -4.11
C ILE A 34 8.42 16.62 -3.08
N ASP A 35 7.17 16.54 -3.49
CA ASP A 35 6.12 16.20 -2.54
C ASP A 35 6.04 14.68 -2.31
N ARG A 36 5.33 14.29 -1.27
CA ARG A 36 5.24 12.87 -0.89
C ARG A 36 4.52 12.04 -1.94
N ARG A 37 3.57 12.65 -2.66
CA ARG A 37 2.87 11.97 -3.74
C ARG A 37 3.84 11.58 -4.84
N ARG A 38 4.77 12.47 -5.16
CA ARG A 38 5.80 12.20 -6.17
C ARG A 38 6.71 11.07 -5.72
N VAL A 39 7.06 11.04 -4.44
CA VAL A 39 7.87 9.94 -3.86
C VAL A 39 7.15 8.62 -4.08
N THR A 40 5.86 8.56 -3.75
CA THR A 40 5.07 7.34 -3.91
C THR A 40 5.04 6.88 -5.36
N LYS A 41 4.91 7.83 -6.29
CA LYS A 41 4.89 7.49 -7.71
C LYS A 41 6.24 6.95 -8.19
N VAL A 42 7.32 7.57 -7.77
CA VAL A 42 8.68 7.13 -8.15
C VAL A 42 8.90 5.70 -7.65
N VAL A 43 8.57 5.44 -6.38
CA VAL A 43 8.75 4.11 -5.80
C VAL A 43 7.88 3.08 -6.54
N SER A 44 6.63 3.44 -6.85
CA SER A 44 5.74 2.54 -7.59
C SER A 44 6.30 2.20 -8.97
N ASP A 45 6.81 3.20 -9.68
CA ASP A 45 7.41 2.99 -11.00
C ASP A 45 8.64 2.08 -10.91
N MET A 46 9.47 2.28 -9.88
CA MET A 46 10.65 1.45 -9.66
C MET A 46 10.27 0.00 -9.38
N CYS A 47 9.24 -0.21 -8.58
CA CYS A 47 8.76 -1.56 -8.29
C CYS A 47 8.31 -2.27 -9.57
N ARG A 48 7.62 -1.55 -10.45
CA ARG A 48 7.19 -2.12 -11.72
C ARG A 48 8.37 -2.48 -12.62
N LYS A 49 9.50 -1.84 -12.42
CA LYS A 49 10.72 -2.10 -13.18
C LYS A 49 11.59 -3.19 -12.54
N GLY A 50 11.12 -3.80 -11.46
CA GLY A 50 11.79 -4.93 -10.85
C GLY A 50 12.68 -4.60 -9.66
N VAL A 51 12.61 -3.40 -9.10
CA VAL A 51 13.37 -3.06 -7.91
C VAL A 51 12.60 -3.56 -6.68
N PRO A 52 13.21 -4.39 -5.83
CA PRO A 52 12.50 -5.00 -4.70
C PRO A 52 12.38 -4.04 -3.51
N ILE A 53 11.58 -3.00 -3.69
CA ILE A 53 11.31 -2.02 -2.64
C ILE A 53 10.10 -2.46 -1.85
N VAL A 54 10.24 -2.45 -0.52
CA VAL A 54 9.17 -2.78 0.41
C VAL A 54 8.78 -1.53 1.18
N ALA A 55 7.48 -1.35 1.38
CA ALA A 55 6.96 -0.26 2.20
C ALA A 55 6.39 -0.84 3.48
N THR A 56 6.74 -0.28 4.62
CA THR A 56 6.17 -0.68 5.90
C THR A 56 5.55 0.54 6.56
N ARG A 57 4.34 0.38 7.06
CA ARG A 57 3.57 1.47 7.67
C ARG A 57 3.37 1.30 9.16
N THR A 58 3.72 0.15 9.68
CA THR A 58 3.49 -0.16 11.08
C THR A 58 4.79 -0.55 11.75
N GLY A 59 4.76 -0.57 13.07
CA GLY A 59 5.90 -0.98 13.84
C GLY A 59 6.87 0.14 14.09
N ARG A 60 8.04 -0.24 14.53
CA ARG A 60 9.08 0.69 14.96
C ARG A 60 9.76 1.41 13.79
N HIS A 61 9.91 0.70 12.69
CA HIS A 61 10.61 1.21 11.51
C HIS A 61 9.62 1.38 10.36
N LYS A 62 9.32 2.61 10.01
CA LYS A 62 8.36 2.92 8.94
C LYS A 62 9.09 3.48 7.75
N GLY A 63 8.59 3.17 6.56
CA GLY A 63 9.13 3.74 5.33
C GLY A 63 9.47 2.68 4.30
N TYR A 64 10.40 3.03 3.43
CA TYR A 64 10.81 2.17 2.32
C TYR A 64 12.20 1.58 2.58
N PHE A 65 12.37 0.34 2.18
CA PHE A 65 13.68 -0.32 2.25
C PHE A 65 13.78 -1.36 1.14
N LEU A 66 15.00 -1.81 0.88
CA LEU A 66 15.24 -2.83 -0.13
C LEU A 66 15.25 -4.21 0.53
N ALA A 67 14.54 -5.16 -0.07
CA ALA A 67 14.60 -6.54 0.37
C ALA A 67 15.95 -7.14 -0.02
N SER A 68 16.55 -7.87 0.89
CA SER A 68 17.88 -8.46 0.68
C SER A 68 17.82 -9.76 -0.12
N ASN A 69 16.68 -10.44 -0.09
CA ASN A 69 16.53 -11.73 -0.78
C ASN A 69 15.06 -12.04 -0.98
N LYS A 70 14.82 -13.11 -1.72
CA LYS A 70 13.48 -13.52 -2.09
C LYS A 70 12.62 -13.92 -0.89
N HIS A 71 13.21 -14.54 0.09
CA HIS A 71 12.49 -14.97 1.29
C HIS A 71 11.95 -13.75 2.06
N GLU A 72 12.80 -12.78 2.27
CA GLU A 72 12.40 -11.54 2.95
C GLU A 72 11.30 -10.82 2.19
N LEU A 73 11.46 -10.70 0.87
CA LEU A 73 10.45 -10.07 0.04
C LEU A 73 9.12 -10.80 0.14
N HIS A 74 9.15 -12.12 0.12
CA HIS A 74 7.94 -12.94 0.19
C HIS A 74 7.17 -12.69 1.50
N GLU A 75 7.87 -12.53 2.62
CA GLU A 75 7.23 -12.27 3.90
C GLU A 75 6.47 -10.94 3.92
N TYR A 76 6.92 -9.97 3.16
CA TYR A 76 6.23 -8.68 3.06
C TYR A 76 5.12 -8.69 2.01
N ILE A 77 5.18 -9.59 1.04
CA ILE A 77 4.13 -9.73 0.03
C ILE A 77 2.88 -10.35 0.61
N LYS A 78 3.01 -11.31 1.52
CA LYS A 78 1.87 -12.03 2.09
C LYS A 78 0.78 -11.11 2.66
N PRO A 79 1.11 -10.13 3.52
CA PRO A 79 0.09 -9.23 4.03
C PRO A 79 -0.60 -8.43 2.94
N LEU A 80 0.13 -8.03 1.90
CA LEU A 80 -0.43 -7.29 0.78
C LEU A 80 -1.43 -8.14 0.01
N GLU A 81 -1.10 -9.41 -0.20
CA GLU A 81 -2.01 -10.34 -0.86
C GLU A 81 -3.27 -10.54 -0.05
N ALA A 82 -3.13 -10.64 1.28
CA ALA A 82 -4.27 -10.78 2.16
C ALA A 82 -5.18 -9.56 2.07
N GLU A 83 -4.61 -8.35 2.05
CA GLU A 83 -5.37 -7.12 1.90
C GLU A 83 -6.11 -7.09 0.58
N CYS A 84 -5.46 -7.49 -0.51
CA CYS A 84 -6.09 -7.54 -1.83
C CYS A 84 -7.26 -8.52 -1.84
N TYR A 85 -7.08 -9.68 -1.23
CA TYR A 85 -8.13 -10.69 -1.16
C TYR A 85 -9.35 -10.16 -0.41
N GLU A 86 -9.14 -9.52 0.74
CA GLU A 86 -10.23 -8.95 1.52
C GLU A 86 -10.92 -7.82 0.76
N ALA A 87 -10.15 -7.01 0.04
CA ALA A 87 -10.71 -5.94 -0.77
C ALA A 87 -11.60 -6.50 -1.88
N MET A 88 -11.15 -7.57 -2.54
CA MET A 88 -11.94 -8.22 -3.59
C MET A 88 -13.24 -8.81 -3.05
N LYS A 89 -13.19 -9.41 -1.87
CA LYS A 89 -14.39 -9.92 -1.21
C LYS A 89 -15.40 -8.80 -0.99
N ARG A 90 -14.92 -7.66 -0.49
CA ARG A 90 -15.78 -6.50 -0.25
C ARG A 90 -16.36 -5.95 -1.55
N ILE A 91 -15.55 -5.85 -2.58
CA ILE A 91 -16.00 -5.38 -3.90
C ILE A 91 -17.11 -6.29 -4.43
N ASN A 92 -16.90 -7.60 -4.36
CA ASN A 92 -17.86 -8.55 -4.86
C ASN A 92 -19.18 -8.48 -4.09
N LYS A 93 -19.09 -8.29 -2.77
CA LYS A 93 -20.28 -8.12 -1.94
C LYS A 93 -21.06 -6.88 -2.33
N LEU A 94 -20.33 -5.77 -2.54
CA LEU A 94 -20.97 -4.51 -2.92
C LEU A 94 -21.62 -4.60 -4.30
N LYS A 95 -20.96 -5.26 -5.25
CA LYS A 95 -21.52 -5.44 -6.59
C LYS A 95 -22.78 -6.28 -6.60
N ALA A 96 -22.95 -7.15 -5.62
CA ALA A 96 -24.10 -8.05 -5.55
C ALA A 96 -25.30 -7.43 -4.84
N LEU A 97 -25.20 -6.21 -4.35
CA LEU A 97 -26.30 -5.55 -3.65
C LEU A 97 -27.46 -5.29 -4.60
N THR A 98 -28.67 -5.48 -4.06
CA THR A 98 -29.92 -5.33 -4.82
C THR A 98 -30.68 -4.08 -4.35
N SER A 99 -31.76 -3.75 -5.08
CA SER A 99 -32.63 -2.65 -4.67
C SER A 99 -33.18 -2.85 -3.26
N ASP A 100 -33.47 -4.10 -2.91
CA ASP A 100 -33.99 -4.41 -1.57
C ASP A 100 -32.96 -4.11 -0.48
N ASP A 101 -31.69 -4.33 -0.75
CA ASP A 101 -30.62 -4.02 0.19
C ASP A 101 -30.57 -2.52 0.48
N TYR A 102 -30.73 -1.70 -0.53
CA TYR A 102 -30.76 -0.24 -0.36
C TYR A 102 -31.97 0.17 0.49
N LYS A 103 -33.12 -0.44 0.25
CA LYS A 103 -34.33 -0.15 1.02
C LYS A 103 -34.16 -0.53 2.49
N LYS A 104 -33.50 -1.65 2.76
CA LYS A 104 -33.21 -2.08 4.14
C LYS A 104 -32.37 -1.06 4.88
N VAL A 105 -31.38 -0.52 4.22
CA VAL A 105 -30.53 0.50 4.83
C VAL A 105 -31.36 1.72 5.22
N GLU A 106 -32.22 2.17 4.32
CA GLU A 106 -33.04 3.33 4.57
C GLU A 106 -33.99 3.11 5.74
N LEU A 107 -34.64 1.96 5.78
CA LEU A 107 -35.55 1.61 6.86
C LEU A 107 -34.82 1.46 8.19
N THR A 108 -33.64 0.86 8.18
CA THR A 108 -32.83 0.70 9.39
C THR A 108 -32.41 2.05 9.95
N ARG A 109 -32.02 2.97 9.07
CA ARG A 109 -31.64 4.33 9.50
C ARG A 109 -32.80 5.07 10.14
N LYS A 110 -34.02 4.77 9.70
CA LYS A 110 -35.23 5.37 10.28
C LYS A 110 -35.67 4.67 11.56
N GLY A 111 -34.98 3.62 11.99
CA GLY A 111 -35.29 2.89 13.19
C GLY A 111 -36.38 1.86 13.05
N VAL A 112 -36.78 1.54 11.83
CA VAL A 112 -37.89 0.59 11.59
C VAL A 112 -37.52 -0.84 11.95
N PHE A 113 -36.25 -1.22 11.70
CA PHE A 113 -35.77 -2.58 12.00
C PHE A 113 -34.87 -2.61 13.21
N ASN A 114 -34.99 -1.58 13.96
CA ASN A 114 -34.11 -1.48 15.12
C ASN A 114 -34.72 -2.12 16.31
N ASN A 115 -34.40 -2.98 16.86
CA ASN A 115 -35.00 -3.36 17.89
C ASN A 115 -34.60 -4.38 18.56
N ASP A 116 -34.63 -4.27 18.57
CA ASP A 116 -34.40 -4.86 19.20
C ASP A 116 -33.64 -5.58 19.51
N GLN A 117 -33.43 -5.34 19.25
CA GLN A 117 -32.79 -5.87 19.46
C GLN A 117 -32.21 -6.04 19.96
#